data_1564552ff38e24671ccc62d68ef6adfe
#
_entry.id   1564552ff38e24671ccc62d68ef6adfe
#
_cell.length_a   1.000
_cell.length_b   1.000
_cell.length_c   1.000
_cell.angle_alpha   90.00
_cell.angle_beta   90.00
_cell.angle_gamma   90.00
#
_symmetry.space_group_name_H-M   'P 1'
#
loop_
_entity.id
_entity.type
_entity.pdbx_description
1 polymer ?
#
loop_
_entity_poly.entity_id
_entity_poly.type
_entity_poly.pdbx_seq_one_letter_code
_entity_poly.pdbx_strand_id
1 'polypeptide(L)'
;MSAERVTFTADGLTLVGNLAVAAGGAPAVVLTGPFTGVKEQVVGTYAARLHERGLTTLAFDHRGFGESGGRRAHEDSQGKLADLRAAVGLLAGHPDVDAGRVAAVGICLGGGYAVRAAATDPRIRAVVG
;
A
#
# COMPACT_ATOMS: atom_id res chain seq x y z
N MET A 1 18.52 -1.56 7.03
CA MET A 1 17.82 -1.52 5.75
C MET A 1 16.75 -0.46 5.76
N SER A 2 16.80 0.44 4.84
CA SER A 2 15.88 1.57 4.81
C SER A 2 14.89 1.43 3.66
N ALA A 3 13.71 1.99 3.86
CA ALA A 3 12.72 2.12 2.81
C ALA A 3 13.07 3.31 1.92
N GLU A 4 12.73 3.20 0.66
CA GLU A 4 12.89 4.24 -0.33
C GLU A 4 11.59 5.02 -0.45
N ARG A 5 11.68 6.36 -0.44
CA ARG A 5 10.50 7.18 -0.69
C ARG A 5 10.15 7.12 -2.17
N VAL A 6 8.92 6.74 -2.47
CA VAL A 6 8.43 6.64 -3.84
C VAL A 6 7.18 7.48 -4.02
N THR A 7 6.91 7.86 -5.25
CA THR A 7 5.66 8.55 -5.61
C THR A 7 4.98 7.79 -6.74
N PHE A 8 3.67 7.84 -6.76
CA PHE A 8 2.85 7.24 -7.81
C PHE A 8 1.55 8.04 -7.92
N THR A 9 0.75 7.77 -8.92
CA THR A 9 -0.43 8.59 -9.18
C THR A 9 -1.70 7.75 -9.12
N ALA A 10 -2.76 8.37 -8.59
CA ALA A 10 -4.12 7.84 -8.64
C ALA A 10 -5.06 9.01 -8.90
N ASP A 11 -5.88 8.89 -9.92
CA ASP A 11 -6.86 9.95 -10.31
C ASP A 11 -6.20 11.33 -10.45
N GLY A 12 -4.98 11.38 -10.98
CA GLY A 12 -4.23 12.62 -11.15
C GLY A 12 -3.59 13.17 -9.88
N LEU A 13 -3.78 12.53 -8.74
CA LEU A 13 -3.16 12.94 -7.48
C LEU A 13 -1.81 12.24 -7.31
N THR A 14 -0.84 12.95 -6.75
CA THR A 14 0.45 12.35 -6.40
C THR A 14 0.35 11.76 -5.00
N LEU A 15 0.58 10.45 -4.91
CA LEU A 15 0.63 9.72 -3.65
C LEU A 15 2.07 9.43 -3.29
N VAL A 16 2.35 9.36 -2.00
CA VAL A 16 3.69 9.15 -1.47
C VAL A 16 3.71 7.90 -0.61
N GLY A 17 4.71 7.07 -0.81
CA GLY A 17 4.88 5.85 -0.05
C GLY A 17 6.34 5.58 0.30
N ASN A 18 6.53 4.59 1.16
CA ASN A 18 7.82 4.05 1.51
C ASN A 18 7.88 2.61 1.03
N LEU A 19 8.79 2.34 0.10
CA LEU A 19 8.97 1.02 -0.50
C LEU A 19 10.25 0.39 0.05
N ALA A 20 10.11 -0.79 0.63
CA ALA A 20 11.27 -1.58 1.08
C ALA A 20 11.34 -2.85 0.24
N VAL A 21 12.32 -2.92 -0.67
CA VAL A 21 12.46 -4.03 -1.60
C VAL A 21 13.25 -5.14 -0.95
N ALA A 22 12.72 -6.35 -0.99
CA ALA A 22 13.42 -7.56 -0.55
C ALA A 22 14.20 -8.18 -1.71
N ALA A 23 14.76 -9.36 -1.52
CA ALA A 23 15.48 -10.08 -2.57
C ALA A 23 14.61 -10.26 -3.81
N GLY A 24 15.21 -10.19 -5.00
CA GLY A 24 14.49 -10.24 -6.26
C GLY A 24 13.55 -11.42 -6.37
N GLY A 25 12.32 -11.16 -6.82
CA GLY A 25 11.30 -12.18 -6.92
C GLY A 25 10.56 -12.50 -5.63
N ALA A 26 10.82 -11.77 -4.54
CA ALA A 26 10.09 -11.97 -3.30
C ALA A 26 8.63 -11.55 -3.44
N PRO A 27 7.73 -12.13 -2.62
CA PRO A 27 6.36 -11.62 -2.55
C PRO A 27 6.34 -10.20 -2.04
N ALA A 28 5.29 -9.48 -2.40
CA ALA A 28 5.13 -8.08 -2.00
C ALA A 28 3.81 -7.85 -1.29
N VAL A 29 3.82 -6.91 -0.37
CA VAL A 29 2.66 -6.56 0.45
C VAL A 29 2.45 -5.05 0.40
N VAL A 30 1.23 -4.64 0.05
CA VAL A 30 0.80 -3.27 0.23
C VAL A 30 0.01 -3.18 1.53
N LEU A 31 0.24 -2.10 2.30
CA LEU A 31 -0.41 -1.92 3.59
C LEU A 31 -1.30 -0.68 3.55
N THR A 32 -2.53 -0.85 4.02
CA THR A 32 -3.49 0.24 4.14
C THR A 32 -3.97 0.32 5.59
N GLY A 33 -3.99 1.52 6.14
CA GLY A 33 -4.03 1.74 7.58
C GLY A 33 -5.35 2.21 8.14
N PRO A 34 -5.33 2.56 9.44
CA PRO A 34 -6.50 3.06 10.13
C PRO A 34 -7.01 4.39 9.57
N PHE A 35 -8.22 4.74 9.97
CA PHE A 35 -8.80 6.05 9.69
C PHE A 35 -7.82 7.15 10.12
N THR A 36 -7.56 8.09 9.24
CA THR A 36 -6.59 9.19 9.42
C THR A 36 -5.13 8.76 9.60
N GLY A 37 -4.81 7.48 9.42
CA GLY A 37 -3.44 7.02 9.56
C GLY A 37 -2.53 7.47 8.43
N VAL A 38 -1.24 7.57 8.74
CA VAL A 38 -0.21 7.91 7.76
C VAL A 38 0.88 6.83 7.77
N LYS A 39 1.71 6.83 6.72
CA LYS A 39 2.69 5.76 6.48
C LYS A 39 3.75 5.59 7.56
N GLU A 40 4.00 6.65 8.36
CA GLU A 40 4.96 6.58 9.47
C GLU A 40 4.38 5.94 10.73
N GLN A 41 3.09 5.71 10.77
CA GLN A 41 2.42 5.16 11.94
C GLN A 41 2.33 3.63 11.86
N VAL A 42 1.16 3.07 12.15
CA VAL A 42 0.99 1.63 12.30
C VAL A 42 1.37 0.84 11.04
N VAL A 43 1.05 1.32 9.86
CA VAL A 43 1.40 0.60 8.63
C VAL A 43 2.92 0.56 8.42
N GLY A 44 3.63 1.61 8.82
CA GLY A 44 5.09 1.62 8.76
C GLY A 44 5.70 0.58 9.71
N THR A 45 5.14 0.44 10.90
CA THR A 45 5.59 -0.57 11.87
C THR A 45 5.40 -1.98 11.32
N TYR A 46 4.20 -2.28 10.78
CA TYR A 46 3.96 -3.59 10.18
C TYR A 46 4.82 -3.82 8.93
N ALA A 47 5.01 -2.79 8.11
CA ALA A 47 5.85 -2.91 6.93
C ALA A 47 7.28 -3.30 7.29
N ALA A 48 7.86 -2.66 8.31
CA ALA A 48 9.21 -2.98 8.76
C ALA A 48 9.31 -4.42 9.23
N ARG A 49 8.33 -4.90 10.01
CA ARG A 49 8.32 -6.27 10.52
C ARG A 49 8.17 -7.29 9.39
N LEU A 50 7.30 -7.03 8.43
CA LEU A 50 7.11 -7.92 7.29
C LEU A 50 8.35 -7.93 6.40
N HIS A 51 8.98 -6.78 6.22
CA HIS A 51 10.23 -6.71 5.45
C HIS A 51 11.34 -7.53 6.09
N GLU A 52 11.45 -7.52 7.42
CA GLU A 52 12.41 -8.37 8.16
C GLU A 52 12.17 -9.86 7.88
N ARG A 53 10.94 -10.23 7.49
CA ARG A 53 10.59 -11.61 7.15
C ARG A 53 10.79 -11.94 5.67
N GLY A 54 11.42 -11.05 4.91
CA GLY A 54 11.76 -11.30 3.51
C GLY A 54 10.73 -10.85 2.50
N LEU A 55 9.80 -9.97 2.88
CA LEU A 55 8.78 -9.45 1.97
C LEU A 55 9.15 -8.06 1.49
N THR A 56 8.84 -7.77 0.23
CA THR A 56 8.82 -6.39 -0.26
C THR A 56 7.57 -5.72 0.29
N THR A 57 7.69 -4.52 0.85
CA THR A 57 6.58 -3.84 1.48
C THR A 57 6.41 -2.42 0.94
N LEU A 58 5.15 -2.01 0.83
CA LEU A 58 4.79 -0.63 0.48
C LEU A 58 3.79 -0.13 1.50
N ALA A 59 4.23 0.83 2.32
CA ALA A 59 3.36 1.62 3.18
C ALA A 59 3.21 3.00 2.53
N PHE A 60 1.99 3.49 2.40
CA PHE A 60 1.77 4.75 1.68
C PHE A 60 0.70 5.58 2.37
N ASP A 61 0.70 6.88 2.05
CA ASP A 61 -0.33 7.80 2.49
C ASP A 61 -1.47 7.82 1.47
N HIS A 62 -2.68 7.57 1.92
CA HIS A 62 -3.86 7.77 1.11
C HIS A 62 -4.06 9.25 0.78
N ARG A 63 -4.83 9.52 -0.28
CA ARG A 63 -5.17 10.90 -0.66
C ARG A 63 -5.73 11.68 0.52
N GLY A 64 -5.31 12.91 0.66
CA GLY A 64 -5.77 13.79 1.71
C GLY A 64 -5.02 13.66 3.04
N PHE A 65 -4.09 12.71 3.14
CA PHE A 65 -3.35 12.47 4.38
C PHE A 65 -1.85 12.46 4.14
N GLY A 66 -1.10 12.75 5.20
CA GLY A 66 0.36 12.74 5.14
C GLY A 66 0.91 13.60 4.01
N GLU A 67 1.85 13.03 3.26
CA GLU A 67 2.50 13.73 2.16
C GLU A 67 1.76 13.60 0.82
N SER A 68 0.72 12.80 0.75
CA SER A 68 -0.03 12.59 -0.48
C SER A 68 -0.92 13.78 -0.80
N GLY A 69 -1.20 14.00 -2.08
CA GLY A 69 -2.07 15.06 -2.55
C GLY A 69 -3.53 14.79 -2.22
N GLY A 70 -4.38 15.73 -2.61
CA GLY A 70 -5.82 15.62 -2.44
C GLY A 70 -6.36 16.52 -1.33
N ARG A 71 -7.68 16.51 -1.19
CA ARG A 71 -8.36 17.32 -0.19
C ARG A 71 -7.98 16.87 1.22
N ARG A 72 -7.45 17.81 2.01
CA ARG A 72 -6.91 17.48 3.33
C ARG A 72 -7.95 16.90 4.28
N ALA A 73 -7.59 15.80 4.92
CA ALA A 73 -8.35 15.15 5.97
C ALA A 73 -9.77 14.72 5.55
N HIS A 74 -9.99 14.52 4.25
CA HIS A 74 -11.27 14.06 3.72
C HIS A 74 -11.24 12.54 3.52
N GLU A 75 -12.13 11.84 4.20
CA GLU A 75 -12.25 10.39 4.06
C GLU A 75 -13.09 10.09 2.83
N ASP A 76 -12.44 9.76 1.74
CA ASP A 76 -13.06 9.43 0.45
C ASP A 76 -12.87 7.93 0.19
N SER A 77 -13.91 7.14 0.45
CA SER A 77 -13.79 5.68 0.35
C SER A 77 -13.52 5.23 -1.08
N GLN A 78 -14.17 5.81 -2.07
CA GLN A 78 -13.92 5.44 -3.47
C GLN A 78 -12.52 5.87 -3.90
N GLY A 79 -12.10 7.05 -3.50
CA GLY A 79 -10.75 7.55 -3.76
C GLY A 79 -9.69 6.67 -3.11
N LYS A 80 -9.89 6.26 -1.86
CA LYS A 80 -8.93 5.39 -1.18
C LYS A 80 -8.84 4.00 -1.82
N LEU A 81 -9.94 3.48 -2.36
CA LEU A 81 -9.88 2.24 -3.15
C LEU A 81 -9.04 2.43 -4.41
N ALA A 82 -9.20 3.56 -5.10
CA ALA A 82 -8.37 3.87 -6.26
C ALA A 82 -6.90 4.01 -5.87
N ASP A 83 -6.61 4.64 -4.72
CA ASP A 83 -5.25 4.75 -4.20
C ASP A 83 -4.64 3.37 -3.96
N LEU A 84 -5.38 2.47 -3.34
CA LEU A 84 -4.91 1.13 -3.05
C LEU A 84 -4.64 0.35 -4.35
N ARG A 85 -5.51 0.47 -5.34
CA ARG A 85 -5.29 -0.16 -6.65
C ARG A 85 -4.05 0.39 -7.34
N ALA A 86 -3.80 1.69 -7.24
CA ALA A 86 -2.60 2.30 -7.79
C ALA A 86 -1.33 1.78 -7.09
N ALA A 87 -1.40 1.61 -5.78
CA ALA A 87 -0.29 1.05 -4.99
C ALA A 87 -0.01 -0.41 -5.40
N VAL A 88 -1.06 -1.21 -5.59
CA VAL A 88 -0.93 -2.58 -6.10
C VAL A 88 -0.27 -2.57 -7.49
N GLY A 89 -0.65 -1.63 -8.34
CA GLY A 89 -0.06 -1.47 -9.67
C GLY A 89 1.43 -1.16 -9.62
N LEU A 90 1.84 -0.31 -8.69
CA LEU A 90 3.26 -0.01 -8.47
C LEU A 90 4.04 -1.28 -8.12
N LEU A 91 3.52 -2.08 -7.19
CA LEU A 91 4.17 -3.33 -6.78
C LEU A 91 4.19 -4.34 -7.93
N ALA A 92 3.06 -4.56 -8.58
CA ALA A 92 2.94 -5.56 -9.64
C ALA A 92 3.83 -5.23 -10.85
N GLY A 93 4.10 -3.95 -11.08
CA GLY A 93 4.97 -3.49 -12.16
C GLY A 93 6.44 -3.37 -11.78
N HIS A 94 6.80 -3.60 -10.53
CA HIS A 94 8.18 -3.44 -10.09
C HIS A 94 9.02 -4.65 -10.54
N PRO A 95 10.22 -4.42 -11.12
CA PRO A 95 11.03 -5.52 -11.68
C PRO A 95 11.49 -6.54 -10.65
N ASP A 96 11.61 -6.16 -9.38
CA ASP A 96 12.07 -7.06 -8.32
C ASP A 96 10.93 -7.72 -7.56
N VAL A 97 9.69 -7.57 -8.02
CA VAL A 97 8.50 -8.16 -7.40
C VAL A 97 7.94 -9.25 -8.28
N ASP A 98 7.57 -10.37 -7.67
CA ASP A 98 6.79 -11.40 -8.35
C ASP A 98 5.32 -10.94 -8.38
N ALA A 99 4.87 -10.50 -9.56
CA ALA A 99 3.52 -9.98 -9.74
C ALA A 99 2.42 -11.02 -9.43
N GLY A 100 2.77 -12.31 -9.41
CA GLY A 100 1.84 -13.38 -9.03
C GLY A 100 1.69 -13.55 -7.52
N ARG A 101 2.46 -12.82 -6.72
CA ARG A 101 2.46 -12.95 -5.25
C ARG A 101 2.39 -11.59 -4.57
N VAL A 102 1.37 -10.81 -4.89
CA VAL A 102 1.08 -9.52 -4.26
C VAL A 102 -0.09 -9.68 -3.31
N ALA A 103 0.08 -9.22 -2.08
CA ALA A 103 -0.94 -9.29 -1.04
C ALA A 103 -1.26 -7.89 -0.52
N ALA A 104 -2.44 -7.74 0.06
CA ALA A 104 -2.85 -6.53 0.76
C ALA A 104 -3.06 -6.84 2.23
N VAL A 105 -2.52 -6.00 3.09
CA VAL A 105 -2.75 -6.05 4.54
C VAL A 105 -3.44 -4.77 4.94
N GLY A 106 -4.60 -4.91 5.57
CA GLY A 106 -5.37 -3.76 6.03
C GLY A 106 -5.55 -3.79 7.54
N ILE A 107 -5.40 -2.65 8.17
CA ILE A 107 -5.47 -2.50 9.62
C ILE A 107 -6.63 -1.57 9.94
N CYS A 108 -7.56 -2.02 10.79
CA CYS A 108 -8.75 -1.27 11.18
C CYS A 108 -9.60 -0.92 9.95
N LEU A 109 -9.86 0.34 9.67
CA LEU A 109 -10.60 0.76 8.47
C LEU A 109 -9.93 0.22 7.19
N GLY A 110 -8.61 0.17 7.18
CA GLY A 110 -7.85 -0.37 6.05
C GLY A 110 -8.17 -1.85 5.77
N GLY A 111 -8.56 -2.61 6.79
CA GLY A 111 -9.01 -3.99 6.60
C GLY A 111 -10.21 -4.07 5.65
N GLY A 112 -11.17 -3.18 5.80
CA GLY A 112 -12.30 -3.10 4.91
C GLY A 112 -11.91 -2.73 3.49
N TYR A 113 -11.00 -1.77 3.34
CA TYR A 113 -10.50 -1.39 2.02
C TYR A 113 -9.73 -2.52 1.35
N ALA A 114 -8.88 -3.23 2.10
CA ALA A 114 -8.10 -4.34 1.55
C ALA A 114 -9.01 -5.46 1.03
N VAL A 115 -10.01 -5.85 1.82
CA VAL A 115 -10.96 -6.88 1.42
C VAL A 115 -11.76 -6.44 0.19
N ARG A 116 -12.23 -5.21 0.20
CA ARG A 116 -13.01 -4.68 -0.92
C ARG A 116 -12.21 -4.59 -2.21
N ALA A 117 -10.96 -4.15 -2.12
CA ALA A 117 -10.08 -4.10 -3.28
C ALA A 117 -9.78 -5.51 -3.80
N ALA A 118 -9.51 -6.45 -2.92
CA ALA A 118 -9.23 -7.84 -3.30
C ALA A 118 -10.41 -8.49 -4.01
N ALA A 119 -11.64 -8.11 -3.66
CA ALA A 119 -12.84 -8.67 -4.28
C ALA A 119 -12.94 -8.34 -5.77
N THR A 120 -12.31 -7.27 -6.23
CA THR A 120 -12.42 -6.80 -7.61
C THR A 120 -11.10 -6.67 -8.34
N ASP A 121 -9.97 -6.88 -7.67
CA ASP A 121 -8.64 -6.76 -8.27
C ASP A 121 -7.91 -8.11 -8.19
N PRO A 122 -7.84 -8.86 -9.31
CA PRO A 122 -7.22 -10.18 -9.31
C PRO A 122 -5.71 -10.15 -9.10
N ARG A 123 -5.07 -9.00 -9.15
CA ARG A 123 -3.64 -8.87 -8.83
C ARG A 123 -3.39 -9.09 -7.34
N ILE A 124 -4.39 -8.86 -6.49
CA ILE A 124 -4.29 -9.11 -5.05
C ILE A 124 -4.59 -10.59 -4.82
N ARG A 125 -3.55 -11.36 -4.51
CA ARG A 125 -3.65 -12.82 -4.41
C ARG A 125 -3.92 -13.30 -2.98
N ALA A 126 -3.71 -12.46 -1.99
CA ALA A 126 -4.01 -12.73 -0.59
C ALA A 126 -4.36 -11.44 0.12
N VAL A 127 -5.21 -11.53 1.13
CA VAL A 127 -5.62 -10.36 1.90
C VAL A 127 -5.69 -10.73 3.38
N VAL A 128 -5.21 -9.83 4.22
CA VAL A 128 -5.33 -9.91 5.68
C VAL A 128 -5.96 -8.61 6.15
N GLY A 129 -7.00 -8.74 6.95
CA GLY A 129 -7.69 -7.57 7.47
C GLY A 129 -8.10 -7.74 8.91
#